data_2717b5254e0a804e878f97efc427b697
#
_entry.id   2717b5254e0a804e878f97efc427b697
#
_cell.length_a   1.000
_cell.length_b   1.000
_cell.length_c   1.000
_cell.angle_alpha   90.00
_cell.angle_beta   90.00
_cell.angle_gamma   90.00
#
_symmetry.space_group_name_H-M   'P 1'
#
loop_
_entity.id
_entity.type
_entity.pdbx_description
1 polymer ?
#
loop_
_entity_poly.entity_id
_entity_poly.type
_entity_poly.pdbx_seq_one_letter_code
_entity_poly.pdbx_strand_id
1 'polypeptide(L)' 'SKDRGVKQAGFVVLARASMPNVLVELGFISNPAEEKKLRSPQYRDQLATAIYRAVQQYEKTL' A
#
# COMPACT_ATOMS: atom_id res chain seq x y z
N SER A 1 -19.53 0.33 -0.20
CA SER A 1 -20.26 0.93 0.93
C SER A 1 -19.41 2.01 1.59
N LYS A 2 -20.04 2.83 2.39
CA LYS A 2 -19.35 3.90 3.12
C LYS A 2 -18.29 3.33 4.06
N ASP A 3 -18.59 2.22 4.73
CA ASP A 3 -17.66 1.58 5.65
C ASP A 3 -16.41 1.10 4.95
N ARG A 4 -16.56 0.59 3.74
CA ARG A 4 -15.43 0.11 2.96
C ARG A 4 -14.50 1.26 2.57
N GLY A 5 -15.08 2.38 2.16
CA GLY A 5 -14.29 3.56 1.82
C GLY A 5 -13.53 4.11 3.01
N VAL A 6 -14.18 4.17 4.18
CA VAL A 6 -13.54 4.63 5.41
C VAL A 6 -12.41 3.68 5.81
N LYS A 7 -12.62 2.38 5.74
CA LYS A 7 -11.59 1.39 6.06
C LYS A 7 -10.40 1.48 5.13
N GLN A 8 -10.66 1.68 3.83
CA GLN A 8 -9.58 1.83 2.86
C GLN A 8 -8.75 3.06 3.16
N ALA A 9 -9.39 4.20 3.42
CA ALA A 9 -8.69 5.44 3.75
C ALA A 9 -7.85 5.27 5.01
N GLY A 10 -8.39 4.62 6.04
CA GLY A 10 -7.68 4.34 7.28
C GLY A 10 -6.45 3.47 7.04
N PHE A 11 -6.59 2.45 6.20
CA PHE A 11 -5.47 1.58 5.85
C PHE A 11 -4.36 2.35 5.13
N VAL A 12 -4.73 3.21 4.16
CA VAL A 12 -3.74 3.99 3.42
C VAL A 12 -2.96 4.91 4.36
N VAL A 13 -3.68 5.59 5.28
CA VAL A 13 -3.03 6.46 6.27
C VAL A 13 -2.07 5.66 7.14
N LEU A 14 -2.50 4.49 7.63
CA LEU A 14 -1.67 3.64 8.46
C LEU A 14 -0.44 3.14 7.71
N ALA A 15 -0.63 2.71 6.47
CA ALA A 15 0.48 2.23 5.64
C ALA A 15 1.49 3.35 5.38
N ARG A 16 1.01 4.56 5.11
CA ARG A 16 1.87 5.70 4.89
C ARG A 16 2.72 6.01 6.13
N ALA A 17 2.13 5.92 7.31
CA ALA A 17 2.81 6.24 8.55
C ALA A 17 3.75 5.13 9.03
N SER A 18 3.33 3.86 8.86
CA SER A 18 3.99 2.72 9.48
C SER A 18 4.91 1.93 8.55
N MET A 19 4.65 1.95 7.24
CA MET A 19 5.31 1.05 6.31
C MET A 19 6.16 1.71 5.22
N PRO A 20 6.35 3.04 5.19
CA PRO A 20 7.10 3.61 4.08
C PRO A 20 8.54 3.10 3.97
N ASN A 21 9.21 2.91 5.09
CA ASN A 21 10.58 2.41 5.09
C ASN A 21 10.66 0.96 4.64
N VAL A 22 9.71 0.14 5.10
CA VAL A 22 9.64 -1.26 4.70
C VAL A 22 9.41 -1.39 3.20
N LEU A 23 8.49 -0.59 2.65
CA LEU A 23 8.19 -0.60 1.22
C LEU A 23 9.40 -0.18 0.40
N VAL A 24 10.12 0.85 0.86
CA VAL A 24 11.33 1.32 0.18
C VAL A 24 12.43 0.24 0.21
N GLU A 25 12.61 -0.41 1.35
CA GLU A 25 13.59 -1.48 1.47
C GLU A 25 13.28 -2.65 0.55
N LEU A 26 12.02 -3.04 0.48
CA LEU A 26 11.59 -4.11 -0.41
C LEU A 26 11.82 -3.75 -1.87
N GLY A 27 11.54 -2.51 -2.23
CA GLY A 27 11.80 -2.01 -3.57
C GLY A 27 13.29 -2.01 -3.91
N PHE A 28 14.11 -1.61 -2.96
CA PHE A 28 15.56 -1.61 -3.14
C PHE A 28 16.09 -3.02 -3.40
N ILE A 29 15.61 -4.00 -2.62
CA ILE A 29 16.03 -5.39 -2.78
C ILE A 29 15.58 -5.94 -4.14
N SER A 30 14.36 -5.62 -4.56
CA SER A 30 13.77 -6.15 -5.78
C SER A 30 14.32 -5.49 -7.03
N ASN A 31 14.45 -4.15 -7.02
CA ASN A 31 14.79 -3.39 -8.23
C ASN A 31 15.08 -1.94 -7.86
N PRO A 32 16.29 -1.41 -8.18
CA PRO A 32 16.61 -0.01 -7.85
C PRO A 32 15.64 1.02 -8.44
N ALA A 33 15.10 0.75 -9.62
CA ALA A 33 14.13 1.66 -10.24
C ALA A 33 12.84 1.69 -9.45
N GLU A 34 12.42 0.54 -8.90
CA GLU A 34 11.23 0.43 -8.07
C GLU A 34 11.42 1.15 -6.74
N GLU A 35 12.60 1.03 -6.16
CA GLU A 35 12.95 1.75 -4.93
C GLU A 35 12.77 3.26 -5.11
N LYS A 36 13.21 3.78 -6.26
CA LYS A 36 13.08 5.19 -6.57
C LYS A 36 11.63 5.63 -6.61
N LYS A 37 10.74 4.81 -7.19
CA LYS A 37 9.30 5.07 -7.22
C LYS A 37 8.71 5.07 -5.82
N LEU A 38 9.17 4.17 -4.96
CA LEU A 38 8.65 4.03 -3.60
C LEU A 38 9.01 5.21 -2.70
N ARG A 39 9.89 6.08 -3.14
CA ARG A 39 10.17 7.33 -2.42
C ARG A 39 9.06 8.35 -2.61
N SER A 40 8.23 8.20 -3.66
CA SER A 40 7.11 9.10 -3.91
C SER A 40 5.93 8.74 -3.00
N PRO A 41 5.41 9.70 -2.21
CA PRO A 41 4.23 9.43 -1.38
C PRO A 41 3.02 9.01 -2.20
N GLN A 42 2.85 9.57 -3.40
CA GLN A 42 1.75 9.22 -4.29
C GLN A 42 1.83 7.76 -4.71
N TYR A 43 3.01 7.30 -5.08
CA TYR A 43 3.19 5.92 -5.49
C TYR A 43 2.93 4.96 -4.33
N ARG A 44 3.40 5.32 -3.13
CA ARG A 44 3.15 4.50 -1.94
C ARG A 44 1.66 4.39 -1.62
N ASP A 45 0.92 5.48 -1.81
CA ASP A 45 -0.54 5.47 -1.60
C ASP A 45 -1.23 4.57 -2.61
N GLN A 46 -0.81 4.63 -3.87
CA GLN A 46 -1.35 3.75 -4.91
C GLN A 46 -1.08 2.28 -4.59
N LEU A 47 0.13 1.99 -4.13
CA LEU A 47 0.51 0.64 -3.76
C LEU A 47 -0.29 0.15 -2.56
N ALA A 48 -0.44 0.99 -1.53
CA ALA A 48 -1.23 0.65 -0.35
C ALA A 48 -2.69 0.37 -0.72
N THR A 49 -3.25 1.17 -1.62
CA THR A 49 -4.60 0.96 -2.11
C THR A 49 -4.73 -0.38 -2.84
N ALA A 50 -3.75 -0.69 -3.68
CA ALA A 50 -3.74 -1.96 -4.41
C ALA A 50 -3.66 -3.15 -3.46
N ILE A 51 -2.82 -3.05 -2.43
CA ILE A 51 -2.69 -4.10 -1.42
C ILE A 51 -4.02 -4.28 -0.67
N TYR A 52 -4.64 -3.18 -0.27
CA TYR A 52 -5.91 -3.23 0.44
C TYR A 52 -6.98 -3.93 -0.40
N ARG A 53 -7.07 -3.59 -1.68
CA ARG A 53 -8.02 -4.22 -2.59
C ARG A 53 -7.76 -5.71 -2.77
N ALA A 54 -6.49 -6.09 -2.83
CA ALA A 54 -6.10 -7.49 -2.97
C ALA A 54 -6.53 -8.28 -1.73
N VAL A 55 -6.33 -7.73 -0.53
CA VAL A 55 -6.74 -8.37 0.71
C VAL A 55 -8.26 -8.52 0.77
N GLN A 56 -8.99 -7.48 0.38
CA GLN A 56 -10.46 -7.55 0.33
C GLN A 56 -10.93 -8.64 -0.63
N GLN A 57 -10.29 -8.74 -1.78
CA GLN A 57 -10.64 -9.75 -2.77
C GLN A 57 -10.38 -11.15 -2.23
N TYR A 58 -9.27 -11.31 -1.52
CA TYR A 58 -8.94 -12.59 -0.89
C TYR A 58 -9.97 -12.98 0.18
N GLU A 59 -10.37 -12.01 1.02
CA GLU A 59 -11.36 -12.26 2.06
C GLU A 59 -12.69 -12.75 1.50
N LYS A 60 -13.07 -12.27 0.32
CA LYS A 60 -14.32 -12.69 -0.33
C LYS A 60 -14.27 -14.15 -0.78
N THR A 61 -13.09 -14.73 -0.93
CA THR A 61 -12.96 -16.14 -1.35
C THR A 61 -12.95 -17.09 -0.17
N LEU A 62 -12.85 -16.58 1.05
CA LEU A 62 -12.89 -17.39 2.25
C LEU A 62 -14.33 -17.66 2.65
#